data_1c30531db8241d2ba8aaae7d98b33b49
#
_entry.id   1c30531db8241d2ba8aaae7d98b33b49
#
_cell.length_a   1.000
_cell.length_b   1.000
_cell.length_c   1.000
_cell.angle_alpha   90.00
_cell.angle_beta   90.00
_cell.angle_gamma   90.00
#
_symmetry.space_group_name_H-M   'P 1'
#
loop_
_entity.id
_entity.type
_entity.pdbx_description
1 polymer ?
#
loop_
_entity_poly.entity_id
_entity_poly.type
_entity_poly.pdbx_seq_one_letter_code
_entity_poly.pdbx_strand_id
1 'polypeptide(L)'
;MTETLSKAWALFDAGNYTDAETIYKECYAKIPSTDHDNYWQVLMGLIYAESFLEHFAEARTYASQLISCAIDHEEKHIAIHQAGMIERMAGAYDKAMNLFLQEEALIEKNFPDDALARSANLYEQGYVSMKLHDLPLAEKNMLSALDFAEKSNDLISIGCAYRGLGEILKSSDKAEDAAVYFEKAIIAFQKAG
;
A
#
# COMPACT_ATOMS: atom_id res chain seq x y z
N MET A 1 -3.41 -9.27 -24.20
CA MET A 1 -3.84 -9.01 -22.84
C MET A 1 -2.82 -8.14 -22.11
N THR A 2 -1.58 -8.54 -21.97
CA THR A 2 -0.50 -7.79 -21.28
C THR A 2 -0.37 -6.34 -21.76
N GLU A 3 -0.39 -6.07 -23.06
CA GLU A 3 -0.31 -4.72 -23.61
C GLU A 3 -1.52 -3.83 -23.19
N THR A 4 -2.72 -4.43 -23.12
CA THR A 4 -3.93 -3.71 -22.68
C THR A 4 -3.84 -3.35 -21.18
N LEU A 5 -3.34 -4.26 -20.35
CA LEU A 5 -3.12 -4.03 -18.92
C LEU A 5 -2.03 -2.98 -18.68
N SER A 6 -0.94 -3.04 -19.44
CA SER A 6 0.12 -2.00 -19.38
C SER A 6 -0.41 -0.62 -19.78
N LYS A 7 -1.31 -0.54 -20.75
CA LYS A 7 -1.98 0.72 -21.13
C LYS A 7 -2.86 1.23 -19.99
N ALA A 8 -3.63 0.36 -19.36
CA ALA A 8 -4.49 0.74 -18.23
C ALA A 8 -3.64 1.27 -17.06
N TRP A 9 -2.51 0.61 -16.77
CA TRP A 9 -1.58 1.05 -15.76
C TRP A 9 -0.98 2.42 -16.07
N ALA A 10 -0.55 2.66 -17.33
CA ALA A 10 -0.03 3.95 -17.74
C ALA A 10 -1.06 5.10 -17.61
N LEU A 11 -2.35 4.81 -17.86
CA LEU A 11 -3.42 5.77 -17.63
C LEU A 11 -3.61 6.05 -16.13
N PHE A 12 -3.55 5.02 -15.30
CA PHE A 12 -3.62 5.15 -13.86
C PHE A 12 -2.47 6.03 -13.33
N ASP A 13 -1.23 5.77 -13.74
CA ASP A 13 -0.05 6.55 -13.36
C ASP A 13 -0.14 8.02 -13.81
N ALA A 14 -0.82 8.26 -14.93
CA ALA A 14 -1.10 9.61 -15.42
C ALA A 14 -2.27 10.32 -14.69
N GLY A 15 -2.89 9.66 -13.69
CA GLY A 15 -4.04 10.18 -12.95
C GLY A 15 -5.40 10.03 -13.67
N ASN A 16 -5.44 9.33 -14.81
CA ASN A 16 -6.66 9.09 -15.59
C ASN A 16 -7.38 7.83 -15.06
N TYR A 17 -7.83 7.88 -13.80
CA TYR A 17 -8.37 6.71 -13.08
C TYR A 17 -9.64 6.14 -13.74
N THR A 18 -10.54 6.98 -14.25
CA THR A 18 -11.79 6.55 -14.93
C THR A 18 -11.51 5.78 -16.22
N ASP A 19 -10.53 6.24 -17.01
CA ASP A 19 -10.17 5.55 -18.26
C ASP A 19 -9.44 4.23 -17.94
N ALA A 20 -8.59 4.22 -16.91
CA ALA A 20 -7.94 3.00 -16.43
C ALA A 20 -8.96 1.97 -15.93
N GLU A 21 -9.92 2.40 -15.09
CA GLU A 21 -11.02 1.58 -14.59
C GLU A 21 -11.80 0.93 -15.74
N THR A 22 -12.15 1.72 -16.77
CA THR A 22 -12.89 1.23 -17.94
C THR A 22 -12.15 0.08 -18.62
N ILE A 23 -10.85 0.24 -18.87
CA ILE A 23 -10.04 -0.81 -19.50
C ILE A 23 -9.92 -2.04 -18.59
N TYR A 24 -9.69 -1.84 -17.28
CA TYR A 24 -9.63 -2.96 -16.35
C TYR A 24 -10.95 -3.73 -16.27
N LYS A 25 -12.12 -3.06 -16.25
CA LYS A 25 -13.44 -3.71 -16.29
C LYS A 25 -13.67 -4.50 -17.57
N GLU A 26 -13.25 -3.97 -18.72
CA GLU A 26 -13.31 -4.71 -19.98
C GLU A 26 -12.41 -5.95 -19.99
N CYS A 27 -11.24 -5.88 -19.38
CA CYS A 27 -10.34 -7.02 -19.22
C CYS A 27 -10.93 -8.04 -18.25
N TYR A 28 -11.45 -7.60 -17.11
CA TYR A 28 -12.07 -8.45 -16.11
C TYR A 28 -13.23 -9.28 -16.68
N ALA A 29 -14.05 -8.68 -17.54
CA ALA A 29 -15.17 -9.38 -18.20
C ALA A 29 -14.73 -10.49 -19.17
N LYS A 30 -13.46 -10.50 -19.60
CA LYS A 30 -12.94 -11.42 -20.63
C LYS A 30 -11.94 -12.44 -20.07
N ILE A 31 -11.32 -12.16 -18.94
CA ILE A 31 -10.28 -13.01 -18.35
C ILE A 31 -10.96 -14.01 -17.41
N PRO A 32 -10.83 -15.32 -17.66
CA PRO A 32 -11.33 -16.33 -16.73
C PRO A 32 -10.43 -16.38 -15.49
N SER A 33 -11.01 -16.72 -14.32
CA SER A 33 -10.23 -16.89 -13.08
C SER A 33 -9.19 -18.02 -13.13
N THR A 34 -9.25 -18.89 -14.16
CA THR A 34 -8.26 -19.92 -14.42
C THR A 34 -6.98 -19.38 -15.09
N ASP A 35 -7.02 -18.17 -15.66
CA ASP A 35 -5.83 -17.43 -16.11
C ASP A 35 -5.33 -16.57 -14.94
N HIS A 36 -4.69 -17.23 -13.98
CA HIS A 36 -4.38 -16.68 -12.67
C HIS A 36 -3.60 -15.35 -12.76
N ASP A 37 -2.51 -15.32 -13.52
CA ASP A 37 -1.62 -14.15 -13.59
C ASP A 37 -2.34 -12.90 -14.13
N ASN A 38 -3.08 -13.05 -15.23
CA ASN A 38 -3.84 -11.93 -15.79
C ASN A 38 -5.02 -11.54 -14.89
N TYR A 39 -5.69 -12.53 -14.29
CA TYR A 39 -6.80 -12.27 -13.37
C TYR A 39 -6.34 -11.51 -12.12
N TRP A 40 -5.21 -11.90 -11.54
CA TRP A 40 -4.55 -11.22 -10.42
C TRP A 40 -4.22 -9.77 -10.76
N GLN A 41 -3.55 -9.54 -11.90
CA GLN A 41 -3.18 -8.19 -12.35
C GLN A 41 -4.42 -7.29 -12.57
N VAL A 42 -5.49 -7.83 -13.14
CA VAL A 42 -6.73 -7.08 -13.34
C VAL A 42 -7.39 -6.72 -12.01
N LEU A 43 -7.46 -7.65 -11.07
CA LEU A 43 -8.00 -7.37 -9.74
C LEU A 43 -7.19 -6.27 -9.03
N MET A 44 -5.86 -6.35 -9.09
CA MET A 44 -4.98 -5.31 -8.53
C MET A 44 -5.26 -3.95 -9.17
N GLY A 45 -5.34 -3.88 -10.50
CA GLY A 45 -5.65 -2.65 -11.23
C GLY A 45 -7.02 -2.07 -10.87
N LEU A 46 -8.05 -2.92 -10.73
CA LEU A 46 -9.39 -2.51 -10.31
C LEU A 46 -9.39 -1.99 -8.86
N ILE A 47 -8.69 -2.66 -7.95
CA ILE A 47 -8.55 -2.21 -6.56
C ILE A 47 -7.97 -0.80 -6.52
N TYR A 48 -6.89 -0.54 -7.26
CA TYR A 48 -6.29 0.79 -7.31
C TYR A 48 -7.24 1.82 -7.93
N ALA A 49 -7.78 1.56 -9.12
CA ALA A 49 -8.65 2.50 -9.83
C ALA A 49 -9.89 2.86 -9.01
N GLU A 50 -10.60 1.86 -8.47
CA GLU A 50 -11.79 2.08 -7.64
C GLU A 50 -11.47 2.80 -6.33
N SER A 51 -10.32 2.51 -5.71
CA SER A 51 -9.90 3.19 -4.48
C SER A 51 -9.61 4.67 -4.70
N PHE A 52 -8.95 5.03 -5.82
CA PHE A 52 -8.67 6.42 -6.16
C PHE A 52 -9.90 7.18 -6.67
N LEU A 53 -10.92 6.46 -7.17
CA LEU A 53 -12.24 7.02 -7.49
C LEU A 53 -13.17 7.06 -6.27
N GLU A 54 -12.70 6.64 -5.09
CA GLU A 54 -13.47 6.54 -3.84
C GLU A 54 -14.67 5.56 -3.90
N HIS A 55 -14.66 4.64 -4.88
CA HIS A 55 -15.64 3.58 -5.02
C HIS A 55 -15.28 2.40 -4.08
N PHE A 56 -15.23 2.65 -2.77
CA PHE A 56 -14.71 1.69 -1.79
C PHE A 56 -15.52 0.40 -1.67
N ALA A 57 -16.79 0.38 -2.02
CA ALA A 57 -17.61 -0.83 -2.00
C ALA A 57 -17.16 -1.82 -3.09
N GLU A 58 -16.90 -1.31 -4.28
CA GLU A 58 -16.38 -2.05 -5.44
C GLU A 58 -14.95 -2.52 -5.16
N ALA A 59 -14.09 -1.63 -4.66
CA ALA A 59 -12.72 -1.97 -4.28
C ALA A 59 -12.66 -3.13 -3.28
N ARG A 60 -13.51 -3.13 -2.23
CA ARG A 60 -13.63 -4.24 -1.27
C ARG A 60 -14.06 -5.55 -1.94
N THR A 61 -14.96 -5.47 -2.92
CA THR A 61 -15.41 -6.65 -3.66
C THR A 61 -14.24 -7.29 -4.42
N TYR A 62 -13.44 -6.48 -5.12
CA TYR A 62 -12.25 -6.96 -5.82
C TYR A 62 -11.15 -7.45 -4.86
N ALA A 63 -10.93 -6.78 -3.74
CA ALA A 63 -9.99 -7.26 -2.72
C ALA A 63 -10.40 -8.61 -2.12
N SER A 64 -11.69 -8.83 -1.89
CA SER A 64 -12.19 -10.13 -1.43
C SER A 64 -11.95 -11.25 -2.44
N GLN A 65 -12.06 -10.95 -3.73
CA GLN A 65 -11.73 -11.90 -4.80
C GLN A 65 -10.22 -12.14 -4.86
N LEU A 66 -9.41 -11.09 -4.73
CA LEU A 66 -7.94 -11.20 -4.70
C LEU A 66 -7.48 -12.11 -3.56
N ILE A 67 -8.02 -11.90 -2.35
CA ILE A 67 -7.76 -12.76 -1.19
C ILE A 67 -8.16 -14.21 -1.45
N SER A 68 -9.28 -14.42 -2.15
CA SER A 68 -9.84 -15.76 -2.40
C SER A 68 -9.08 -16.52 -3.49
N CYS A 69 -8.46 -15.83 -4.46
CA CYS A 69 -7.70 -16.44 -5.53
C CYS A 69 -6.20 -16.59 -5.23
N ALA A 70 -5.71 -16.06 -4.11
CA ALA A 70 -4.32 -16.18 -3.68
C ALA A 70 -3.92 -17.66 -3.52
N ILE A 71 -2.86 -18.07 -4.24
CA ILE A 71 -2.41 -19.49 -4.30
C ILE A 71 -1.34 -19.83 -3.28
N ASP A 72 -0.66 -18.83 -2.71
CA ASP A 72 0.37 -19.03 -1.72
C ASP A 72 0.36 -17.94 -0.62
N HIS A 73 1.36 -17.97 0.26
CA HIS A 73 1.45 -17.00 1.35
C HIS A 73 1.92 -15.63 0.89
N GLU A 74 2.69 -15.55 -0.19
CA GLU A 74 3.15 -14.27 -0.76
C GLU A 74 1.96 -13.48 -1.34
N GLU A 75 1.19 -14.10 -2.23
CA GLU A 75 -0.02 -13.49 -2.74
C GLU A 75 -1.02 -13.18 -1.62
N LYS A 76 -1.10 -14.05 -0.61
CA LYS A 76 -2.02 -13.86 0.51
C LYS A 76 -1.73 -12.61 1.31
N HIS A 77 -0.46 -12.36 1.68
CA HIS A 77 -0.14 -11.16 2.45
C HIS A 77 -0.32 -9.89 1.58
N ILE A 78 0.06 -9.92 0.28
CA ILE A 78 -0.17 -8.82 -0.65
C ILE A 78 -1.67 -8.49 -0.74
N ALA A 79 -2.53 -9.49 -0.89
CA ALA A 79 -3.98 -9.28 -0.98
C ALA A 79 -4.58 -8.67 0.31
N ILE A 80 -4.09 -9.09 1.48
CA ILE A 80 -4.50 -8.51 2.77
C ILE A 80 -4.00 -7.07 2.88
N HIS A 81 -2.77 -6.79 2.43
CA HIS A 81 -2.23 -5.43 2.36
C HIS A 81 -3.16 -4.52 1.55
N GLN A 82 -3.56 -4.93 0.34
CA GLN A 82 -4.48 -4.15 -0.49
C GLN A 82 -5.83 -3.91 0.19
N ALA A 83 -6.37 -4.90 0.88
CA ALA A 83 -7.60 -4.72 1.66
C ALA A 83 -7.40 -3.68 2.79
N GLY A 84 -6.26 -3.70 3.48
CA GLY A 84 -5.88 -2.70 4.48
C GLY A 84 -5.79 -1.29 3.91
N MET A 85 -5.17 -1.16 2.72
CA MET A 85 -5.06 0.10 2.00
C MET A 85 -6.42 0.70 1.65
N ILE A 86 -7.38 -0.12 1.19
CA ILE A 86 -8.75 0.32 0.89
C ILE A 86 -9.40 0.87 2.16
N GLU A 87 -9.33 0.15 3.28
CA GLU A 87 -9.94 0.58 4.54
C GLU A 87 -9.27 1.86 5.08
N ARG A 88 -7.95 2.00 4.90
CA ARG A 88 -7.22 3.22 5.25
C ARG A 88 -7.68 4.41 4.40
N MET A 89 -7.81 4.25 3.08
CA MET A 89 -8.28 5.30 2.17
C MET A 89 -9.75 5.67 2.46
N ALA A 90 -10.56 4.71 2.83
CA ALA A 90 -11.95 4.92 3.25
C ALA A 90 -12.11 5.55 4.66
N GLY A 91 -11.01 5.80 5.38
CA GLY A 91 -11.02 6.35 6.74
C GLY A 91 -11.46 5.35 7.82
N ALA A 92 -11.59 4.06 7.48
CA ALA A 92 -11.96 3.00 8.42
C ALA A 92 -10.71 2.46 9.15
N TYR A 93 -10.05 3.32 9.90
CA TYR A 93 -8.71 3.10 10.45
C TYR A 93 -8.61 1.88 11.38
N ASP A 94 -9.63 1.58 12.19
CA ASP A 94 -9.63 0.37 13.03
C ASP A 94 -9.63 -0.91 12.19
N LYS A 95 -10.37 -0.92 11.07
CA LYS A 95 -10.38 -2.06 10.15
C LYS A 95 -9.04 -2.19 9.40
N ALA A 96 -8.48 -1.07 8.96
CA ALA A 96 -7.18 -1.04 8.33
C ALA A 96 -6.10 -1.60 9.25
N MET A 97 -6.05 -1.16 10.52
CA MET A 97 -5.12 -1.67 11.52
C MET A 97 -5.25 -3.19 11.70
N ASN A 98 -6.48 -3.70 11.83
CA ASN A 98 -6.69 -5.14 11.97
C ASN A 98 -6.17 -5.93 10.77
N LEU A 99 -6.29 -5.41 9.55
CA LEU A 99 -5.78 -6.06 8.34
C LEU A 99 -4.26 -6.02 8.29
N PHE A 100 -3.63 -4.88 8.63
CA PHE A 100 -2.17 -4.78 8.67
C PHE A 100 -1.55 -5.65 9.76
N LEU A 101 -2.20 -5.84 10.91
CA LEU A 101 -1.77 -6.81 11.94
C LEU A 101 -1.91 -8.26 11.46
N GLN A 102 -2.94 -8.61 10.68
CA GLN A 102 -3.05 -9.93 10.05
C GLN A 102 -1.96 -10.17 9.01
N GLU A 103 -1.64 -9.16 8.21
CA GLU A 103 -0.54 -9.20 7.24
C GLU A 103 0.81 -9.37 7.96
N GLU A 104 1.08 -8.59 9.02
CA GLU A 104 2.30 -8.69 9.82
C GLU A 104 2.53 -10.12 10.34
N ALA A 105 1.49 -10.75 10.90
CA ALA A 105 1.58 -12.12 11.37
C ALA A 105 1.91 -13.13 10.26
N LEU A 106 1.44 -12.89 9.02
CA LEU A 106 1.82 -13.72 7.85
C LEU A 106 3.27 -13.50 7.44
N ILE A 107 3.71 -12.24 7.39
CA ILE A 107 5.08 -11.88 7.04
C ILE A 107 6.06 -12.46 8.09
N GLU A 108 5.81 -12.26 9.37
CA GLU A 108 6.66 -12.78 10.44
C GLU A 108 6.82 -14.30 10.40
N LYS A 109 5.74 -15.00 10.09
CA LYS A 109 5.72 -16.46 10.04
C LYS A 109 6.38 -17.04 8.81
N ASN A 110 6.18 -16.44 7.63
CA ASN A 110 6.54 -17.06 6.34
C ASN A 110 7.72 -16.34 5.66
N PHE A 111 7.93 -15.06 5.96
CA PHE A 111 8.92 -14.19 5.31
C PHE A 111 9.68 -13.32 6.32
N PRO A 112 10.25 -13.90 7.41
CA PRO A 112 10.85 -13.13 8.50
C PRO A 112 12.01 -12.22 8.05
N ASP A 113 12.68 -12.58 6.95
CA ASP A 113 13.82 -11.84 6.39
C ASP A 113 13.43 -10.87 5.27
N ASP A 114 12.14 -10.78 4.90
CA ASP A 114 11.66 -9.82 3.91
C ASP A 114 11.56 -8.42 4.52
N ALA A 115 12.67 -7.69 4.43
CA ALA A 115 12.77 -6.33 4.97
C ALA A 115 11.82 -5.36 4.25
N LEU A 116 11.57 -5.53 2.94
CA LEU A 116 10.69 -4.65 2.18
C LEU A 116 9.23 -4.81 2.61
N ALA A 117 8.73 -6.04 2.69
CA ALA A 117 7.37 -6.32 3.14
C ALA A 117 7.15 -5.82 4.58
N ARG A 118 8.13 -6.04 5.48
CA ARG A 118 8.06 -5.55 6.86
C ARG A 118 8.03 -4.03 6.94
N SER A 119 8.85 -3.36 6.13
CA SER A 119 8.87 -1.89 6.05
C SER A 119 7.52 -1.34 5.60
N ALA A 120 6.96 -1.88 4.51
CA ALA A 120 5.67 -1.45 3.96
C ALA A 120 4.54 -1.62 4.98
N ASN A 121 4.46 -2.78 5.61
CA ASN A 121 3.43 -3.07 6.62
C ASN A 121 3.54 -2.12 7.83
N LEU A 122 4.74 -1.94 8.40
CA LEU A 122 4.96 -1.06 9.54
C LEU A 122 4.72 0.42 9.21
N TYR A 123 5.03 0.85 7.98
CA TYR A 123 4.68 2.18 7.50
C TYR A 123 3.16 2.41 7.55
N GLU A 124 2.37 1.46 7.04
CA GLU A 124 0.92 1.55 7.04
C GLU A 124 0.34 1.54 8.46
N GLN A 125 0.85 0.68 9.35
CA GLN A 125 0.47 0.70 10.77
C GLN A 125 0.82 2.03 11.43
N GLY A 126 1.99 2.61 11.14
CA GLY A 126 2.41 3.92 11.64
C GLY A 126 1.48 5.04 11.15
N TYR A 127 1.13 5.01 9.86
CA TYR A 127 0.19 5.98 9.29
C TYR A 127 -1.20 5.88 9.94
N VAL A 128 -1.73 4.67 10.09
CA VAL A 128 -3.04 4.44 10.72
C VAL A 128 -3.02 4.85 12.19
N SER A 129 -1.95 4.53 12.94
CA SER A 129 -1.79 4.96 14.34
C SER A 129 -1.81 6.49 14.47
N MET A 130 -1.15 7.21 13.53
CA MET A 130 -1.19 8.67 13.50
C MET A 130 -2.62 9.19 13.28
N LYS A 131 -3.38 8.56 12.38
CA LYS A 131 -4.80 8.93 12.13
C LYS A 131 -5.72 8.63 13.31
N LEU A 132 -5.38 7.61 14.11
CA LEU A 132 -6.06 7.29 15.37
C LEU A 132 -5.56 8.14 16.55
N HIS A 133 -4.67 9.10 16.31
CA HIS A 133 -4.05 9.97 17.31
C HIS A 133 -3.17 9.25 18.36
N ASP A 134 -2.72 8.03 18.08
CA ASP A 134 -1.72 7.33 18.88
C ASP A 134 -0.32 7.67 18.33
N LEU A 135 0.14 8.90 18.61
CA LEU A 135 1.43 9.40 18.12
C LEU A 135 2.63 8.58 18.62
N PRO A 136 2.66 8.08 19.88
CA PRO A 136 3.76 7.21 20.34
C PRO A 136 3.87 5.91 19.53
N LEU A 137 2.75 5.24 19.23
CA LEU A 137 2.74 4.04 18.42
C LEU A 137 3.08 4.35 16.96
N ALA A 138 2.56 5.47 16.43
CA ALA A 138 2.89 5.92 15.08
C ALA A 138 4.40 6.14 14.89
N GLU A 139 5.05 6.84 15.83
CA GLU A 139 6.49 7.09 15.78
C GLU A 139 7.29 5.80 15.87
N LYS A 140 6.94 4.91 16.81
CA LYS A 140 7.58 3.59 16.94
C LYS A 140 7.51 2.78 15.66
N ASN A 141 6.33 2.67 15.06
CA ASN A 141 6.14 1.88 13.84
C ASN A 141 6.87 2.52 12.66
N MET A 142 6.86 3.85 12.55
CA MET A 142 7.52 4.57 11.46
C MET A 142 9.06 4.48 11.56
N LEU A 143 9.63 4.51 12.78
CA LEU A 143 11.07 4.26 12.99
C LEU A 143 11.46 2.82 12.64
N SER A 144 10.61 1.85 13.01
CA SER A 144 10.84 0.45 12.63
C SER A 144 10.71 0.25 11.11
N ALA A 145 9.75 0.91 10.46
CA ALA A 145 9.61 0.91 9.00
C ALA A 145 10.88 1.46 8.33
N LEU A 146 11.45 2.55 8.85
CA LEU A 146 12.71 3.12 8.33
C LEU A 146 13.88 2.14 8.47
N ASP A 147 14.04 1.48 9.62
CA ASP A 147 15.11 0.49 9.84
C ASP A 147 15.04 -0.67 8.83
N PHE A 148 13.83 -1.18 8.55
CA PHE A 148 13.63 -2.22 7.53
C PHE A 148 13.79 -1.67 6.10
N ALA A 149 13.36 -0.45 5.81
CA ALA A 149 13.57 0.19 4.51
C ALA A 149 15.07 0.34 4.20
N GLU A 150 15.87 0.75 5.19
CA GLU A 150 17.32 0.86 5.05
C GLU A 150 17.98 -0.51 4.82
N LYS A 151 17.50 -1.57 5.48
CA LYS A 151 17.98 -2.95 5.26
C LYS A 151 17.64 -3.49 3.87
N SER A 152 16.49 -3.10 3.31
CA SER A 152 16.10 -3.47 1.93
C SER A 152 16.80 -2.63 0.86
N ASN A 153 17.41 -1.50 1.22
CA ASN A 153 17.95 -0.48 0.33
C ASN A 153 16.90 0.10 -0.66
N ASP A 154 15.61 0.02 -0.34
CA ASP A 154 14.55 0.59 -1.16
C ASP A 154 14.36 2.08 -0.87
N LEU A 155 14.79 2.92 -1.82
CA LEU A 155 14.77 4.37 -1.66
C LEU A 155 13.35 4.97 -1.57
N ILE A 156 12.36 4.32 -2.17
CA ILE A 156 10.95 4.74 -2.08
C ILE A 156 10.45 4.52 -0.65
N SER A 157 10.66 3.33 -0.09
CA SER A 157 10.27 3.01 1.29
C SER A 157 10.99 3.90 2.31
N ILE A 158 12.29 4.16 2.11
CA ILE A 158 13.06 5.11 2.94
C ILE A 158 12.44 6.51 2.88
N GLY A 159 12.10 7.01 1.69
CA GLY A 159 11.46 8.30 1.50
C GLY A 159 10.08 8.36 2.16
N CYS A 160 9.27 7.30 2.03
CA CYS A 160 7.98 7.20 2.68
C CYS A 160 8.10 7.22 4.21
N ALA A 161 9.02 6.47 4.80
CA ALA A 161 9.23 6.44 6.24
C ALA A 161 9.69 7.82 6.77
N TYR A 162 10.61 8.49 6.10
CA TYR A 162 11.00 9.86 6.45
C TYR A 162 9.83 10.83 6.35
N ARG A 163 9.02 10.77 5.31
CA ARG A 163 7.82 11.60 5.20
C ARG A 163 6.86 11.34 6.36
N GLY A 164 6.61 10.07 6.71
CA GLY A 164 5.75 9.71 7.83
C GLY A 164 6.24 10.27 9.16
N LEU A 165 7.54 10.19 9.45
CA LEU A 165 8.15 10.80 10.66
C LEU A 165 7.97 12.32 10.66
N GLY A 166 8.14 12.98 9.52
CA GLY A 166 7.88 14.41 9.39
C GLY A 166 6.42 14.78 9.67
N GLU A 167 5.46 14.00 9.18
CA GLU A 167 4.04 14.22 9.44
C GLU A 167 3.69 14.05 10.94
N ILE A 168 4.27 13.05 11.62
CA ILE A 168 4.09 12.84 13.07
C ILE A 168 4.64 14.02 13.85
N LEU A 169 5.85 14.48 13.55
CA LEU A 169 6.46 15.63 14.23
C LEU A 169 5.66 16.91 14.01
N LYS A 170 5.19 17.14 12.78
CA LYS A 170 4.29 18.26 12.47
C LYS A 170 2.99 18.20 13.29
N SER A 171 2.42 17.01 13.48
CA SER A 171 1.23 16.81 14.32
C SER A 171 1.49 17.03 15.82
N SER A 172 2.77 17.04 16.22
CA SER A 172 3.24 17.27 17.59
C SER A 172 3.74 18.71 17.81
N ASP A 173 3.41 19.65 16.93
CA ASP A 173 3.87 21.06 16.95
C ASP A 173 5.40 21.24 16.89
N LYS A 174 6.13 20.25 16.36
CA LYS A 174 7.59 20.26 16.16
C LYS A 174 7.96 20.54 14.69
N ALA A 175 7.52 21.69 14.17
CA ALA A 175 7.61 22.01 12.75
C ALA A 175 9.06 22.09 12.23
N GLU A 176 10.01 22.59 13.03
CA GLU A 176 11.42 22.68 12.66
C GLU A 176 12.05 21.29 12.50
N ASP A 177 11.78 20.38 13.44
CA ASP A 177 12.26 18.99 13.36
C ASP A 177 11.60 18.26 12.17
N ALA A 178 10.32 18.52 11.90
CA ALA A 178 9.60 17.95 10.78
C ALA A 178 10.23 18.31 9.42
N ALA A 179 10.70 19.55 9.26
CA ALA A 179 11.35 20.01 8.04
C ALA A 179 12.57 19.18 7.67
N VAL A 180 13.38 18.78 8.65
CA VAL A 180 14.56 17.93 8.43
C VAL A 180 14.17 16.57 7.86
N TYR A 181 13.07 15.97 8.33
CA TYR A 181 12.60 14.69 7.82
C TYR A 181 11.98 14.82 6.43
N PHE A 182 11.27 15.89 6.14
CA PHE A 182 10.77 16.14 4.78
C PHE A 182 11.90 16.35 3.77
N GLU A 183 12.98 17.04 4.14
CA GLU A 183 14.17 17.16 3.28
C GLU A 183 14.80 15.78 2.99
N LYS A 184 14.95 14.93 4.01
CA LYS A 184 15.46 13.56 3.82
C LYS A 184 14.55 12.74 2.88
N ALA A 185 13.23 12.88 3.02
CA ALA A 185 12.27 12.21 2.14
C ALA A 185 12.44 12.66 0.68
N ILE A 186 12.54 13.97 0.44
CA ILE A 186 12.76 14.55 -0.90
C ILE A 186 14.05 14.00 -1.52
N ILE A 187 15.15 13.97 -0.76
CA ILE A 187 16.43 13.44 -1.23
C ILE A 187 16.31 11.95 -1.60
N ALA A 188 15.60 11.16 -0.79
CA ALA A 188 15.41 9.74 -1.06
C ALA A 188 14.59 9.53 -2.36
N PHE A 189 13.48 10.23 -2.52
CA PHE A 189 12.66 10.17 -3.74
C PHE A 189 13.40 10.64 -4.99
N GLN A 190 14.20 11.71 -4.90
CA GLN A 190 15.02 12.18 -6.01
C GLN A 190 16.10 11.19 -6.44
N LYS A 191 16.60 10.38 -5.51
CA LYS A 191 17.57 9.32 -5.84
C LYS A 191 16.91 8.07 -6.42
N ALA A 192 15.63 7.88 -6.14
CA ALA A 192 14.86 6.76 -6.66
C ALA A 192 14.46 6.95 -8.14
N GLY A 193 14.41 8.18 -8.64
CA GLY A 193 14.09 8.53 -10.03
C GLY A 193 12.83 9.36 -10.10
#